data_4608544cdc6af724f6f7274573eecbb4
#
_entry.id   4608544cdc6af724f6f7274573eecbb4
#
_cell.length_a   1.000
_cell.length_b   1.000
_cell.length_c   1.000
_cell.angle_alpha   90.00
_cell.angle_beta   90.00
_cell.angle_gamma   90.00
#
_symmetry.space_group_name_H-M   'P 1'
#
loop_
_entity.id
_entity.type
_entity.pdbx_description
1 polymer ?
#
loop_
_entity_poly.entity_id
_entity_poly.type
_entity_poly.pdbx_seq_one_letter_code
_entity_poly.pdbx_strand_id
1 'polypeptide(L)'
;NNVGWLTRHLASGGLPAVVPLPATSLGNITASSLLGSSDAITMNSASDYRIDGFHWSWEEDDSANGLVGAVTRMHALWNSNATQLESAGMETMASLDLLRPINFGLYNASSNPGGYQPTGGANYELSYNSGFGDQLRNIAQLIKSNLGMRVATIDLGGWDTHVGQGNPANTYDYFGNQVESLSQGLSAFYTDLASASSGNLMARTSVIVVSEFGRRVQENADGGTDHGYGNVMIAL
;
A
#
# COMPACT_ATOMS: atom_id res chain seq x y z
N ASN A 1 -3.23 -7.55 -24.69
CA ASN A 1 -2.17 -6.72 -24.13
C ASN A 1 -2.19 -6.90 -22.61
N ASN A 2 -1.25 -7.65 -22.08
CA ASN A 2 -1.19 -8.03 -20.65
C ASN A 2 -0.40 -7.02 -19.81
N VAL A 3 -0.27 -5.78 -20.28
CA VAL A 3 0.48 -4.72 -19.60
C VAL A 3 -0.49 -3.69 -19.04
N GLY A 4 -0.42 -3.44 -17.74
CA GLY A 4 -1.26 -2.48 -17.05
C GLY A 4 -1.06 -1.04 -17.54
N TRP A 5 -2.06 -0.19 -17.38
CA TRP A 5 -1.99 1.19 -17.87
C TRP A 5 -1.00 2.04 -17.07
N LEU A 6 -0.86 1.82 -15.77
CA LEU A 6 0.17 2.47 -14.95
C LEU A 6 1.57 2.00 -15.31
N THR A 7 1.75 0.72 -15.64
CA THR A 7 3.03 0.20 -16.17
C THR A 7 3.42 0.93 -17.44
N ARG A 8 2.48 1.13 -18.37
CA ARG A 8 2.74 1.90 -19.59
C ARG A 8 3.05 3.38 -19.30
N HIS A 9 2.37 3.96 -18.31
CA HIS A 9 2.65 5.33 -17.88
C HIS A 9 4.06 5.47 -17.32
N LEU A 10 4.47 4.57 -16.42
CA LEU A 10 5.84 4.55 -15.87
C LEU A 10 6.89 4.41 -16.98
N ALA A 11 6.67 3.51 -17.94
CA ALA A 11 7.57 3.31 -19.07
C ALA A 11 7.65 4.54 -20.00
N SER A 12 6.57 5.32 -20.15
CA SER A 12 6.54 6.52 -20.99
C SER A 12 7.08 7.77 -20.30
N GLY A 13 7.09 7.79 -18.98
CA GLY A 13 7.45 8.96 -18.16
C GLY A 13 8.94 9.23 -18.02
N GLY A 14 9.81 8.40 -18.60
CA GLY A 14 11.27 8.57 -18.53
C GLY A 14 11.77 8.61 -17.09
N LEU A 15 11.51 7.55 -16.32
CA LEU A 15 12.05 7.43 -14.97
C LEU A 15 13.58 7.62 -14.98
N PRO A 16 14.16 8.32 -14.00
CA PRO A 16 15.60 8.32 -13.82
C PRO A 16 16.15 6.90 -13.77
N ALA A 17 17.35 6.68 -14.25
CA ALA A 17 17.98 5.36 -14.37
C ALA A 17 18.03 4.57 -13.05
N VAL A 18 17.93 5.26 -11.90
CA VAL A 18 17.87 4.62 -10.58
C VAL A 18 16.81 5.33 -9.73
N VAL A 19 15.63 4.73 -9.67
CA VAL A 19 14.58 5.11 -8.69
C VAL A 19 14.40 3.90 -7.77
N PRO A 20 14.70 4.03 -6.48
CA PRO A 20 14.72 2.88 -5.58
C PRO A 20 13.37 2.17 -5.44
N LEU A 21 12.26 2.91 -5.41
CA LEU A 21 10.92 2.37 -5.24
C LEU A 21 9.90 3.13 -6.11
N PRO A 22 9.89 2.92 -7.44
CA PRO A 22 9.04 3.71 -8.32
C PRO A 22 7.56 3.39 -8.22
N ALA A 23 7.21 2.13 -7.95
CA ALA A 23 5.81 1.71 -7.86
C ALA A 23 5.57 0.70 -6.72
N THR A 24 4.44 0.84 -6.07
CA THR A 24 4.02 -0.07 -4.99
C THR A 24 2.55 -0.44 -5.13
N SER A 25 2.25 -1.74 -5.00
CA SER A 25 0.89 -2.25 -4.89
C SER A 25 0.70 -2.82 -3.49
N LEU A 26 -0.15 -2.21 -2.68
CA LEU A 26 -0.51 -2.76 -1.37
C LEU A 26 -1.72 -3.67 -1.50
N GLY A 27 -1.46 -4.96 -1.41
CA GLY A 27 -2.45 -6.02 -1.58
C GLY A 27 -1.80 -7.40 -1.72
N ASN A 28 -2.62 -8.44 -1.77
CA ASN A 28 -2.14 -9.82 -1.91
C ASN A 28 -1.63 -10.16 -3.32
N ILE A 29 -2.05 -9.37 -4.30
CA ILE A 29 -1.67 -9.53 -5.71
C ILE A 29 -1.34 -8.16 -6.31
N THR A 30 -0.52 -8.16 -7.34
CA THR A 30 -0.23 -6.94 -8.09
C THR A 30 -1.51 -6.42 -8.74
N ALA A 31 -1.81 -5.14 -8.51
CA ALA A 31 -2.95 -4.48 -9.15
C ALA A 31 -2.88 -4.64 -10.67
N SER A 32 -4.04 -4.87 -11.30
CA SER A 32 -4.14 -5.07 -12.77
C SER A 32 -3.56 -3.89 -13.56
N SER A 33 -3.65 -2.69 -13.00
CA SER A 33 -3.06 -1.47 -13.55
C SER A 33 -1.52 -1.48 -13.59
N LEU A 34 -0.86 -2.28 -12.74
CA LEU A 34 0.59 -2.43 -12.63
C LEU A 34 1.11 -3.76 -13.21
N LEU A 35 0.25 -4.61 -13.79
CA LEU A 35 0.70 -5.86 -14.40
C LEU A 35 1.78 -5.63 -15.46
N GLY A 36 2.79 -6.50 -15.44
CA GLY A 36 3.94 -6.46 -16.36
C GLY A 36 4.96 -5.36 -16.04
N SER A 37 4.86 -4.69 -14.89
CA SER A 37 5.91 -3.79 -14.39
C SER A 37 7.03 -4.61 -13.74
N SER A 38 8.27 -4.36 -14.14
CA SER A 38 9.46 -4.82 -13.42
C SER A 38 9.77 -3.96 -12.19
N ASP A 39 9.21 -2.76 -12.13
CA ASP A 39 9.53 -1.74 -11.13
C ASP A 39 8.52 -1.69 -9.98
N ALA A 40 7.47 -2.52 -10.04
CA ALA A 40 6.43 -2.55 -9.03
C ALA A 40 6.70 -3.60 -7.96
N ILE A 41 6.73 -3.17 -6.71
CA ILE A 41 6.76 -4.06 -5.55
C ILE A 41 5.32 -4.29 -5.07
N THR A 42 4.94 -5.56 -4.93
CA THR A 42 3.67 -5.94 -4.34
C THR A 42 3.89 -6.49 -2.94
N MET A 43 3.16 -5.97 -1.96
CA MET A 43 3.22 -6.41 -0.58
C MET A 43 1.86 -6.28 0.09
N ASN A 44 1.47 -7.24 0.91
CA ASN A 44 0.22 -7.15 1.66
C ASN A 44 0.30 -6.06 2.75
N SER A 45 1.43 -6.02 3.42
CA SER A 45 1.80 -4.97 4.36
C SER A 45 3.27 -4.62 4.16
N ALA A 46 3.61 -3.34 4.24
CA ALA A 46 4.99 -2.91 4.13
C ALA A 46 5.87 -3.46 5.27
N SER A 47 5.28 -3.71 6.45
CA SER A 47 5.97 -4.34 7.58
C SER A 47 6.34 -5.80 7.34
N ASP A 48 5.63 -6.49 6.44
CA ASP A 48 5.86 -7.90 6.13
C ASP A 48 6.84 -8.11 4.97
N TYR A 49 7.19 -7.02 4.26
CA TYR A 49 8.16 -7.07 3.18
C TYR A 49 9.58 -7.09 3.73
N ARG A 50 9.98 -8.23 4.27
CA ARG A 50 11.27 -8.46 4.92
C ARG A 50 11.68 -9.93 4.81
N ILE A 51 12.96 -10.19 4.98
CA ILE A 51 13.47 -11.54 5.23
C ILE A 51 13.50 -11.74 6.73
N ASP A 52 12.77 -12.73 7.21
CA ASP A 52 12.85 -13.16 8.60
C ASP A 52 13.97 -14.19 8.75
N GLY A 53 14.82 -14.02 9.76
CA GLY A 53 15.78 -15.04 10.17
C GLY A 53 15.04 -16.26 10.73
N PHE A 54 15.53 -17.45 10.41
CA PHE A 54 15.03 -18.66 11.03
C PHE A 54 15.54 -18.73 12.48
N HIS A 55 14.63 -18.61 13.44
CA HIS A 55 14.96 -18.66 14.86
C HIS A 55 14.08 -19.70 15.55
N TRP A 56 14.71 -20.74 16.05
CA TRP A 56 14.06 -21.67 16.97
C TRP A 56 14.24 -21.13 18.40
N SER A 57 13.19 -21.15 19.20
CA SER A 57 13.18 -20.62 20.58
C SER A 57 14.17 -21.30 21.55
N TRP A 58 14.80 -22.37 21.13
CA TRP A 58 15.83 -23.12 21.90
C TRP A 58 17.24 -23.01 21.31
N GLU A 59 17.41 -22.29 20.20
CA GLU A 59 18.74 -22.01 19.66
C GLU A 59 19.22 -20.66 20.20
N GLU A 60 20.46 -20.62 20.63
CA GLU A 60 21.13 -19.35 20.91
C GLU A 60 21.21 -18.56 19.60
N ASP A 61 21.06 -17.23 19.69
CA ASP A 61 21.11 -16.34 18.55
C ASP A 61 22.49 -16.44 17.87
N ASP A 62 22.60 -17.40 16.95
CA ASP A 62 23.76 -17.54 16.08
C ASP A 62 23.58 -16.56 14.91
N SER A 63 24.45 -15.57 14.83
CA SER A 63 24.50 -14.60 13.75
C SER A 63 24.53 -15.25 12.36
N ALA A 64 24.96 -16.52 12.25
CA ALA A 64 24.94 -17.28 11.01
C ALA A 64 23.55 -17.83 10.65
N ASN A 65 22.70 -18.06 11.63
CA ASN A 65 21.32 -18.58 11.45
C ASN A 65 20.26 -17.50 11.68
N GLY A 66 20.60 -16.39 12.31
CA GLY A 66 19.73 -15.25 12.51
C GLY A 66 19.47 -14.45 11.23
N LEU A 67 18.76 -13.33 11.37
CA LEU A 67 18.39 -12.44 10.26
C LEU A 67 19.60 -12.00 9.43
N VAL A 68 20.71 -11.63 10.08
CA VAL A 68 21.94 -11.18 9.40
C VAL A 68 22.53 -12.30 8.54
N GLY A 69 22.55 -13.52 9.05
CA GLY A 69 23.02 -14.69 8.31
C GLY A 69 22.13 -15.02 7.11
N ALA A 70 20.80 -14.94 7.27
CA ALA A 70 19.84 -15.16 6.19
C ALA A 70 20.00 -14.12 5.07
N VAL A 71 20.06 -12.84 5.41
CA VAL A 71 20.26 -11.74 4.45
C VAL A 71 21.60 -11.91 3.71
N THR A 72 22.70 -12.18 4.43
CA THR A 72 24.01 -12.40 3.83
C THR A 72 24.02 -13.56 2.84
N ARG A 73 23.38 -14.67 3.18
CA ARG A 73 23.28 -15.84 2.27
C ARG A 73 22.43 -15.53 1.03
N MET A 74 21.35 -14.79 1.20
CA MET A 74 20.50 -14.38 0.07
C MET A 74 21.27 -13.43 -0.86
N HIS A 75 22.02 -12.47 -0.34
CA HIS A 75 22.90 -11.63 -1.16
C HIS A 75 23.99 -12.46 -1.87
N ALA A 76 24.57 -13.45 -1.19
CA ALA A 76 25.57 -14.32 -1.80
C ALA A 76 24.95 -15.22 -2.91
N LEU A 77 23.70 -15.65 -2.74
CA LEU A 77 22.97 -16.43 -3.73
C LEU A 77 22.66 -15.63 -5.01
N TRP A 78 22.32 -14.34 -4.85
CA TRP A 78 21.92 -13.45 -5.94
C TRP A 78 23.02 -12.44 -6.30
N ASN A 79 24.29 -12.80 -6.28
CA ASN A 79 25.40 -11.86 -6.46
C ASN A 79 25.89 -11.71 -7.91
N SER A 80 25.22 -12.32 -8.87
CA SER A 80 25.56 -12.23 -10.29
C SER A 80 24.36 -11.75 -11.12
N ASN A 81 24.66 -11.12 -12.25
CA ASN A 81 23.64 -10.73 -13.25
C ASN A 81 23.66 -11.67 -14.45
N ALA A 82 24.05 -12.91 -14.26
CA ALA A 82 24.23 -13.86 -15.37
C ALA A 82 22.90 -14.34 -15.95
N THR A 83 21.82 -14.32 -15.16
CA THR A 83 20.48 -14.73 -15.59
C THR A 83 19.43 -13.72 -15.18
N GLN A 84 18.26 -13.75 -15.82
CA GLN A 84 17.12 -12.91 -15.43
C GLN A 84 16.67 -13.17 -13.99
N LEU A 85 16.77 -14.41 -13.52
CA LEU A 85 16.42 -14.77 -12.15
C LEU A 85 17.37 -14.14 -11.14
N GLU A 86 18.68 -14.16 -11.42
CA GLU A 86 19.67 -13.53 -10.56
C GLU A 86 19.52 -12.01 -10.52
N SER A 87 19.26 -11.37 -11.67
CA SER A 87 18.97 -9.93 -11.74
C SER A 87 17.74 -9.57 -10.90
N ALA A 88 16.64 -10.30 -11.03
CA ALA A 88 15.43 -10.10 -10.24
C ALA A 88 15.68 -10.35 -8.74
N GLY A 89 16.49 -11.34 -8.39
CA GLY A 89 16.91 -11.61 -7.02
C GLY A 89 17.71 -10.45 -6.42
N MET A 90 18.65 -9.88 -7.17
CA MET A 90 19.43 -8.71 -6.74
C MET A 90 18.55 -7.47 -6.55
N GLU A 91 17.63 -7.20 -7.48
CA GLU A 91 16.67 -6.10 -7.37
C GLU A 91 15.75 -6.26 -6.15
N THR A 92 15.29 -7.48 -5.90
CA THR A 92 14.50 -7.80 -4.70
C THR A 92 15.29 -7.55 -3.42
N MET A 93 16.55 -8.01 -3.36
CA MET A 93 17.42 -7.78 -2.20
C MET A 93 17.69 -6.29 -1.96
N ALA A 94 17.95 -5.53 -3.02
CA ALA A 94 18.13 -4.08 -2.94
C ALA A 94 16.87 -3.38 -2.40
N SER A 95 15.69 -3.80 -2.82
CA SER A 95 14.42 -3.28 -2.33
C SER A 95 14.18 -3.63 -0.86
N LEU A 96 14.51 -4.84 -0.44
CA LEU A 96 14.43 -5.29 0.95
C LEU A 96 15.39 -4.49 1.85
N ASP A 97 16.62 -4.27 1.42
CA ASP A 97 17.60 -3.47 2.17
C ASP A 97 17.15 -2.01 2.33
N LEU A 98 16.45 -1.49 1.33
CA LEU A 98 15.90 -0.14 1.36
C LEU A 98 14.74 0.00 2.36
N LEU A 99 13.87 -1.01 2.44
CA LEU A 99 12.68 -0.99 3.28
C LEU A 99 12.96 -1.44 4.72
N ARG A 100 13.95 -2.31 4.93
CA ARG A 100 14.30 -2.88 6.24
C ARG A 100 14.50 -1.86 7.37
N PRO A 101 15.14 -0.70 7.17
CA PRO A 101 15.34 0.29 8.23
C PRO A 101 14.07 1.06 8.59
N ILE A 102 12.99 0.94 7.81
CA ILE A 102 11.75 1.69 8.02
C ILE A 102 10.89 0.95 9.05
N ASN A 103 10.56 1.62 10.15
CA ASN A 103 9.62 1.10 11.12
C ASN A 103 8.19 1.51 10.74
N PHE A 104 7.41 0.60 10.17
CA PHE A 104 6.04 0.82 9.72
C PHE A 104 5.00 0.79 10.84
N GLY A 105 5.38 0.38 12.05
CA GLY A 105 4.49 0.44 13.21
C GLY A 105 4.21 1.87 13.64
N LEU A 106 3.03 2.12 14.19
CA LEU A 106 2.72 3.41 14.80
C LEU A 106 3.62 3.69 16.00
N TYR A 107 3.97 4.94 16.16
CA TYR A 107 4.71 5.39 17.33
C TYR A 107 3.95 5.11 18.61
N ASN A 108 4.68 4.56 19.57
CA ASN A 108 4.23 4.44 20.95
C ASN A 108 5.46 4.65 21.85
N ALA A 109 5.35 5.61 22.75
CA ALA A 109 6.48 6.01 23.59
C ALA A 109 7.08 4.84 24.42
N SER A 110 6.25 3.85 24.78
CA SER A 110 6.65 2.73 25.62
C SER A 110 7.01 1.48 24.81
N SER A 111 6.24 1.17 23.75
CA SER A 111 6.36 -0.08 23.00
C SER A 111 6.99 0.06 21.62
N ASN A 112 6.92 1.24 21.01
CA ASN A 112 7.49 1.50 19.68
C ASN A 112 7.96 2.95 19.52
N PRO A 113 9.00 3.39 20.25
CA PRO A 113 9.48 4.78 20.21
C PRO A 113 10.08 5.20 18.87
N GLY A 114 10.42 4.25 18.00
CA GLY A 114 10.89 4.50 16.64
C GLY A 114 9.79 4.41 15.58
N GLY A 115 8.53 4.24 15.98
CA GLY A 115 7.42 4.08 15.06
C GLY A 115 7.04 5.35 14.32
N TYR A 116 6.20 5.18 13.32
CA TYR A 116 5.71 6.27 12.50
C TYR A 116 4.75 7.18 13.25
N GLN A 117 5.01 8.46 13.21
CA GLN A 117 4.12 9.50 13.72
C GLN A 117 3.47 10.27 12.56
N PRO A 118 2.16 10.09 12.32
CA PRO A 118 1.43 10.94 11.39
C PRO A 118 1.52 12.41 11.81
N THR A 119 1.61 13.31 10.83
CA THR A 119 1.69 14.75 11.07
C THR A 119 0.32 15.43 10.96
N GLY A 120 0.20 16.66 11.47
CA GLY A 120 -1.03 17.44 11.39
C GLY A 120 -2.22 16.89 12.18
N GLY A 121 -2.01 15.93 13.08
CA GLY A 121 -3.09 15.26 13.80
C GLY A 121 -3.84 14.22 12.96
N ALA A 122 -3.25 13.76 11.85
CA ALA A 122 -3.84 12.71 11.02
C ALA A 122 -4.03 11.41 11.80
N ASN A 123 -5.21 10.80 11.69
CA ASN A 123 -5.57 9.55 12.35
C ASN A 123 -5.97 8.49 11.32
N TYR A 124 -5.18 7.43 11.24
CA TYR A 124 -5.43 6.29 10.36
C TYR A 124 -6.16 5.14 11.06
N GLU A 125 -6.50 5.28 12.33
CA GLU A 125 -7.30 4.30 13.07
C GLU A 125 -8.77 4.46 12.68
N LEU A 126 -9.17 3.76 11.63
CA LEU A 126 -10.53 3.83 11.11
C LEU A 126 -11.46 2.94 11.93
N SER A 127 -12.71 3.37 12.12
CA SER A 127 -13.75 2.61 12.83
C SER A 127 -14.08 1.30 12.11
N TYR A 128 -14.00 1.33 10.76
CA TYR A 128 -14.18 0.17 9.88
C TYR A 128 -13.00 0.09 8.92
N ASN A 129 -12.71 -1.10 8.38
CA ASN A 129 -11.63 -1.29 7.38
C ASN A 129 -10.25 -0.77 7.87
N SER A 130 -9.87 -1.12 9.09
CA SER A 130 -8.59 -0.68 9.67
C SER A 130 -7.38 -1.00 8.78
N GLY A 131 -7.40 -2.12 8.06
CA GLY A 131 -6.35 -2.48 7.09
C GLY A 131 -6.18 -1.44 5.97
N PHE A 132 -7.25 -0.80 5.51
CA PHE A 132 -7.16 0.30 4.54
C PHE A 132 -6.46 1.53 5.12
N GLY A 133 -6.77 1.89 6.38
CA GLY A 133 -6.06 2.95 7.10
C GLY A 133 -4.56 2.64 7.23
N ASP A 134 -4.21 1.41 7.59
CA ASP A 134 -2.82 0.96 7.69
C ASP A 134 -2.08 1.04 6.35
N GLN A 135 -2.72 0.64 5.25
CA GLN A 135 -2.14 0.74 3.91
C GLN A 135 -1.90 2.19 3.51
N LEU A 136 -2.86 3.09 3.73
CA LEU A 136 -2.69 4.53 3.47
C LEU A 136 -1.54 5.12 4.30
N ARG A 137 -1.45 4.76 5.59
CA ARG A 137 -0.36 5.15 6.47
C ARG A 137 1.01 4.69 5.93
N ASN A 138 1.09 3.44 5.50
CA ASN A 138 2.33 2.89 4.93
C ASN A 138 2.76 3.64 3.66
N ILE A 139 1.81 3.97 2.78
CA ILE A 139 2.10 4.80 1.61
C ILE A 139 2.56 6.20 2.00
N ALA A 140 1.89 6.84 2.97
CA ALA A 140 2.31 8.16 3.45
C ALA A 140 3.75 8.13 4.00
N GLN A 141 4.10 7.11 4.75
CA GLN A 141 5.46 6.92 5.26
C GLN A 141 6.48 6.69 4.14
N LEU A 142 6.17 5.87 3.15
CA LEU A 142 7.04 5.64 2.00
C LEU A 142 7.26 6.91 1.18
N ILE A 143 6.21 7.73 0.99
CA ILE A 143 6.33 9.04 0.34
C ILE A 143 7.27 9.97 1.13
N LYS A 144 7.09 10.04 2.45
CA LYS A 144 7.92 10.86 3.34
C LYS A 144 9.37 10.37 3.41
N SER A 145 9.61 9.07 3.22
CA SER A 145 10.95 8.48 3.15
C SER A 145 11.71 8.84 1.87
N ASN A 146 11.05 9.51 0.91
CA ASN A 146 11.63 10.03 -0.33
C ASN A 146 12.36 8.97 -1.18
N LEU A 147 11.79 7.78 -1.27
CA LEU A 147 12.35 6.65 -2.02
C LEU A 147 12.10 6.71 -3.53
N GLY A 148 11.60 7.84 -4.01
CA GLY A 148 11.33 8.07 -5.44
C GLY A 148 10.00 7.50 -5.92
N MET A 149 9.07 7.18 -5.02
CA MET A 149 7.75 6.64 -5.39
C MET A 149 7.02 7.55 -6.37
N ARG A 150 6.53 6.97 -7.45
CA ARG A 150 5.74 7.63 -8.50
C ARG A 150 4.30 7.18 -8.48
N VAL A 151 4.06 5.92 -8.19
CA VAL A 151 2.74 5.31 -8.20
C VAL A 151 2.57 4.40 -6.99
N ALA A 152 1.41 4.47 -6.37
CA ALA A 152 0.96 3.49 -5.39
C ALA A 152 -0.48 3.09 -5.69
N THR A 153 -0.83 1.84 -5.45
CA THR A 153 -2.19 1.33 -5.56
C THR A 153 -2.62 0.67 -4.25
N ILE A 154 -3.84 0.92 -3.86
CA ILE A 154 -4.50 0.33 -2.68
C ILE A 154 -5.91 -0.06 -3.10
N ASP A 155 -6.39 -1.20 -2.65
CA ASP A 155 -7.76 -1.65 -2.87
C ASP A 155 -8.57 -1.56 -1.58
N LEU A 156 -9.73 -0.94 -1.66
CA LEU A 156 -10.74 -0.98 -0.62
C LEU A 156 -11.92 -1.80 -1.15
N GLY A 157 -12.01 -3.05 -0.73
CA GLY A 157 -13.08 -3.96 -1.14
C GLY A 157 -14.41 -3.71 -0.46
N GLY A 158 -15.40 -4.58 -0.75
CA GLY A 158 -16.69 -4.56 -0.07
C GLY A 158 -17.75 -3.66 -0.70
N TRP A 159 -17.54 -3.16 -1.91
CA TRP A 159 -18.49 -2.28 -2.61
C TRP A 159 -19.55 -3.00 -3.42
N ASP A 160 -19.42 -4.31 -3.61
CA ASP A 160 -20.35 -5.11 -4.41
C ASP A 160 -21.60 -5.54 -3.58
N THR A 161 -22.40 -4.56 -3.23
CA THR A 161 -23.52 -4.67 -2.30
C THR A 161 -24.86 -4.95 -3.02
N HIS A 162 -25.00 -6.16 -3.57
CA HIS A 162 -26.27 -6.60 -4.18
C HIS A 162 -27.35 -6.90 -3.15
N VAL A 163 -26.96 -7.25 -1.92
CA VAL A 163 -27.87 -7.64 -0.84
C VAL A 163 -27.48 -6.89 0.43
N GLY A 164 -28.47 -6.38 1.16
CA GLY A 164 -28.25 -5.80 2.48
C GLY A 164 -27.24 -4.65 2.51
N GLN A 165 -27.31 -3.75 1.57
CA GLN A 165 -26.40 -2.58 1.47
C GLN A 165 -26.41 -1.71 2.72
N GLY A 166 -27.47 -1.78 3.50
CA GLY A 166 -27.66 -0.98 4.71
C GLY A 166 -28.59 0.20 4.49
N ASN A 167 -28.89 0.87 5.57
CA ASN A 167 -29.76 2.04 5.56
C ASN A 167 -29.35 2.99 6.70
N PRO A 168 -29.01 4.25 6.42
CA PRO A 168 -28.58 5.21 7.43
C PRO A 168 -29.64 5.54 8.49
N ALA A 169 -30.92 5.20 8.24
CA ALA A 169 -31.98 5.35 9.23
C ALA A 169 -32.05 4.19 10.23
N ASN A 170 -31.30 3.13 10.02
CA ASN A 170 -31.27 1.94 10.86
C ASN A 170 -29.90 1.82 11.57
N THR A 171 -29.82 0.86 12.50
CA THR A 171 -28.55 0.54 13.19
C THR A 171 -27.52 -0.14 12.29
N TYR A 172 -27.92 -0.61 11.11
CA TYR A 172 -27.05 -1.27 10.12
C TYR A 172 -26.99 -0.43 8.85
N ASP A 173 -25.83 0.12 8.60
CA ASP A 173 -25.51 0.91 7.41
C ASP A 173 -24.16 0.52 6.86
N TYR A 174 -24.12 -0.62 6.16
CA TYR A 174 -22.87 -1.16 5.61
C TYR A 174 -22.22 -0.20 4.61
N PHE A 175 -23.02 0.35 3.68
CA PHE A 175 -22.51 1.27 2.68
C PHE A 175 -22.01 2.58 3.30
N GLY A 176 -22.74 3.11 4.29
CA GLY A 176 -22.32 4.28 5.04
C GLY A 176 -20.97 4.07 5.73
N ASN A 177 -20.76 2.90 6.35
CA ASN A 177 -19.50 2.54 6.98
C ASN A 177 -18.35 2.45 5.98
N GLN A 178 -18.61 1.98 4.75
CA GLN A 178 -17.61 1.95 3.67
C GLN A 178 -17.22 3.36 3.22
N VAL A 179 -18.23 4.23 3.03
CA VAL A 179 -18.01 5.64 2.67
C VAL A 179 -17.28 6.39 3.79
N GLU A 180 -17.64 6.13 5.04
CA GLU A 180 -16.97 6.69 6.20
C GLU A 180 -15.48 6.28 6.23
N SER A 181 -15.19 4.99 6.07
CA SER A 181 -13.80 4.50 6.01
C SER A 181 -12.99 5.16 4.91
N LEU A 182 -13.57 5.26 3.71
CA LEU A 182 -12.92 5.93 2.59
C LEU A 182 -12.63 7.39 2.90
N SER A 183 -13.63 8.13 3.41
CA SER A 183 -13.49 9.56 3.69
C SER A 183 -12.51 9.85 4.83
N GLN A 184 -12.56 9.09 5.91
CA GLN A 184 -11.65 9.21 7.04
C GLN A 184 -10.21 8.88 6.61
N GLY A 185 -10.01 7.79 5.86
CA GLY A 185 -8.70 7.39 5.35
C GLY A 185 -8.09 8.45 4.42
N LEU A 186 -8.86 8.96 3.48
CA LEU A 186 -8.42 10.04 2.57
C LEU A 186 -8.12 11.34 3.32
N SER A 187 -8.94 11.70 4.31
CA SER A 187 -8.72 12.88 5.15
C SER A 187 -7.42 12.75 5.95
N ALA A 188 -7.18 11.59 6.55
CA ALA A 188 -5.94 11.31 7.27
C ALA A 188 -4.72 11.41 6.35
N PHE A 189 -4.79 10.78 5.18
CA PHE A 189 -3.71 10.79 4.20
C PHE A 189 -3.39 12.21 3.70
N TYR A 190 -4.43 12.98 3.37
CA TYR A 190 -4.28 14.38 2.97
C TYR A 190 -3.63 15.21 4.07
N THR A 191 -4.15 15.13 5.28
CA THR A 191 -3.67 15.91 6.44
C THR A 191 -2.21 15.59 6.74
N ASP A 192 -1.86 14.32 6.72
CA ASP A 192 -0.51 13.83 7.02
C ASP A 192 0.52 14.30 5.99
N LEU A 193 0.20 14.23 4.70
CA LEU A 193 1.11 14.69 3.64
C LEU A 193 1.16 16.21 3.54
N ALA A 194 0.05 16.89 3.73
CA ALA A 194 0.00 18.36 3.71
C ALA A 194 0.80 18.99 4.86
N SER A 195 0.85 18.31 6.00
CA SER A 195 1.53 18.76 7.22
C SER A 195 2.92 18.15 7.41
N ALA A 196 3.50 17.51 6.39
CA ALA A 196 4.80 16.88 6.53
C ALA A 196 5.90 17.88 6.86
N SER A 197 6.84 17.50 7.74
CA SER A 197 7.96 18.35 8.16
C SER A 197 8.88 18.75 7.00
N SER A 198 8.93 17.94 5.94
CA SER A 198 9.67 18.22 4.70
C SER A 198 8.94 19.16 3.73
N GLY A 199 7.81 19.70 4.13
CA GLY A 199 6.94 20.58 3.32
C GLY A 199 5.64 19.88 2.88
N ASN A 200 4.77 20.65 2.23
CA ASN A 200 3.48 20.13 1.75
C ASN A 200 3.68 19.10 0.63
N LEU A 201 3.74 17.83 1.00
CA LEU A 201 3.90 16.72 0.04
C LEU A 201 2.61 16.46 -0.76
N MET A 202 1.45 16.85 -0.21
CA MET A 202 0.18 16.72 -0.93
C MET A 202 0.13 17.60 -2.18
N ALA A 203 0.81 18.74 -2.19
CA ALA A 203 0.89 19.63 -3.36
C ALA A 203 1.52 18.98 -4.62
N ARG A 204 2.19 17.83 -4.46
CA ARG A 204 2.81 17.06 -5.55
C ARG A 204 2.31 15.61 -5.61
N THR A 205 1.22 15.32 -4.92
CA THR A 205 0.59 14.00 -4.88
C THR A 205 -0.82 14.13 -5.44
N SER A 206 -1.16 13.28 -6.40
CA SER A 206 -2.54 13.17 -6.88
C SER A 206 -3.13 11.86 -6.39
N VAL A 207 -4.29 11.91 -5.81
CA VAL A 207 -5.05 10.73 -5.38
C VAL A 207 -6.25 10.57 -6.31
N ILE A 208 -6.38 9.40 -6.90
CA ILE A 208 -7.51 9.06 -7.78
C ILE A 208 -8.22 7.86 -7.18
N VAL A 209 -9.49 8.01 -6.87
CA VAL A 209 -10.36 6.92 -6.44
C VAL A 209 -11.29 6.56 -7.58
N VAL A 210 -11.27 5.31 -7.97
CA VAL A 210 -12.08 4.77 -9.07
C VAL A 210 -12.75 3.47 -8.63
N SER A 211 -13.90 3.17 -9.20
CA SER A 211 -14.60 1.90 -9.02
C SER A 211 -14.53 1.07 -10.31
N GLU A 212 -14.52 -0.25 -10.17
CA GLU A 212 -14.53 -1.20 -11.30
C GLU A 212 -15.85 -1.20 -12.06
N PHE A 213 -16.95 -0.91 -11.36
CA PHE A 213 -18.31 -0.96 -11.89
C PHE A 213 -19.12 0.25 -11.42
N GLY A 214 -20.21 0.50 -12.13
CA GLY A 214 -21.22 1.44 -11.72
C GLY A 214 -22.42 0.74 -11.09
N ARG A 215 -23.32 1.51 -10.50
CA ARG A 215 -24.54 1.04 -9.86
C ARG A 215 -25.80 1.61 -10.53
N ARG A 216 -26.92 0.89 -10.39
CA ARG A 216 -28.25 1.44 -10.63
C ARG A 216 -28.63 2.36 -9.47
N VAL A 217 -29.40 3.40 -9.77
CA VAL A 217 -29.91 4.32 -8.74
C VAL A 217 -31.00 3.67 -7.90
N GLN A 218 -31.72 2.71 -8.47
CA GLN A 218 -32.84 2.05 -7.81
C GLN A 218 -32.37 0.88 -6.96
N GLU A 219 -32.81 0.85 -5.71
CA GLU A 219 -32.68 -0.29 -4.81
C GLU A 219 -33.42 -1.53 -5.40
N ASN A 220 -32.79 -2.69 -5.25
CA ASN A 220 -33.40 -3.97 -5.65
C ASN A 220 -34.23 -4.60 -4.53
N ALA A 221 -34.82 -5.76 -4.79
CA ALA A 221 -35.70 -6.45 -3.82
C ALA A 221 -34.95 -6.99 -2.59
N ASP A 222 -33.62 -7.11 -2.65
CA ASP A 222 -32.78 -7.67 -1.60
C ASP A 222 -32.11 -6.58 -0.73
N GLY A 223 -32.57 -5.33 -0.86
CA GLY A 223 -32.04 -4.20 -0.07
C GLY A 223 -30.61 -3.81 -0.45
N GLY A 224 -30.25 -3.99 -1.71
CA GLY A 224 -28.99 -3.58 -2.30
C GLY A 224 -29.20 -2.86 -3.63
N THR A 225 -28.13 -2.72 -4.42
CA THR A 225 -28.23 -2.17 -5.78
C THR A 225 -27.49 -3.07 -6.76
N ASP A 226 -28.05 -3.23 -7.96
CA ASP A 226 -27.40 -3.98 -9.02
C ASP A 226 -26.40 -3.12 -9.78
N HIS A 227 -25.50 -3.77 -10.53
CA HIS A 227 -24.58 -3.08 -11.43
C HIS A 227 -25.33 -2.23 -12.46
N GLY A 228 -24.77 -1.09 -12.79
CA GLY A 228 -25.32 -0.11 -13.72
C GLY A 228 -24.27 0.86 -14.21
N TYR A 229 -24.72 1.99 -14.73
CA TYR A 229 -23.82 2.99 -15.34
C TYR A 229 -23.45 4.15 -14.40
N GLY A 230 -24.13 4.27 -13.24
CA GLY A 230 -23.83 5.32 -12.27
C GLY A 230 -22.52 5.04 -11.55
N ASN A 231 -21.53 5.89 -11.74
CA ASN A 231 -20.24 5.78 -11.09
C ASN A 231 -19.69 7.16 -10.72
N VAL A 232 -18.77 7.19 -9.77
CA VAL A 232 -18.08 8.40 -9.30
C VAL A 232 -16.58 8.15 -9.34
N MET A 233 -15.85 9.13 -9.83
CA MET A 233 -14.40 9.22 -9.67
C MET A 233 -14.09 10.41 -8.77
N ILE A 234 -13.21 10.21 -7.78
CA ILE A 234 -12.74 11.26 -6.90
C ILE A 234 -11.28 11.55 -7.25
N ALA A 235 -10.93 12.83 -7.37
CA ALA A 235 -9.56 13.28 -7.55
C ALA A 235 -9.22 14.35 -6.51
N LEU A 236 -8.10 14.17 -5.84
CA LEU A 236 -7.53 15.09 -4.84
C LEU A 236 -6.14 15.53 -5.27
#